data_2ce50c3378ed721d53267681b0a8b345
#
_entry.id   2ce50c3378ed721d53267681b0a8b345
#
_cell.length_a   1.000
_cell.length_b   1.000
_cell.length_c   1.000
_cell.angle_alpha   90.00
_cell.angle_beta   90.00
_cell.angle_gamma   90.00
#
_symmetry.space_group_name_H-M   'P 1'
#
loop_
_entity.id
_entity.type
_entity.pdbx_description
1 polymer ?
#
loop_
_entity_poly.entity_id
_entity_poly.type
_entity_poly.pdbx_seq_one_letter_code
_entity_poly.pdbx_strand_id
1 'polypeptide(L)'
;MAGNSFGRLYCVTSFGESHGPALGCIVDGCPPQLELTESDIQRDLDRRRPGQSRYTTQRRESDTVEILSGVFEGKTTGAPIALLIRNEDQRSRDYEKIKAQFRPGHADYTYLKKYGLRDYRGSGRASARETAARVAAGAIARKYLLENSGIRIRGCLSQIGTICADEYQWDVVDSNPFFFPDPNKVGAIEVLINSLRKAGDSIGARVDVIADNVPAGLGEPVFDRLDADIARAMVSINAVKGVEIGAGFECITQRGSQHRDEMTPLGFLGNNAGGVLGGISSGQQLKVSVALKPTSSIQIPGRTVNLAGEPEEVVTTGRHDPCVGI
;
A
#
# COMPACT_ATOMS: atom_id res chain seq x y z
N MET A 1 0.53 19.53 12.57
CA MET A 1 0.76 18.17 13.09
C MET A 1 1.85 17.50 12.26
N ALA A 2 2.68 16.68 12.87
CA ALA A 2 3.65 15.85 12.12
C ALA A 2 2.89 14.81 11.27
N GLY A 3 3.36 14.53 10.05
CA GLY A 3 2.69 13.67 9.08
C GLY A 3 2.82 12.15 9.35
N ASN A 4 3.03 11.74 10.61
CA ASN A 4 3.22 10.34 11.01
C ASN A 4 1.96 9.70 11.61
N SER A 5 0.88 10.48 11.76
CA SER A 5 -0.40 10.03 12.30
C SER A 5 -1.50 10.19 11.25
N PHE A 6 -2.40 9.21 11.18
CA PHE A 6 -3.55 9.18 10.28
C PHE A 6 -4.78 8.68 11.04
N GLY A 7 -5.96 9.20 10.65
CA GLY A 7 -7.24 8.86 11.28
C GLY A 7 -7.70 9.88 12.31
N ARG A 8 -8.93 9.72 12.80
CA ARG A 8 -9.57 10.57 13.81
C ARG A 8 -10.04 9.77 15.01
N LEU A 9 -11.02 8.87 14.82
CA LEU A 9 -11.52 7.98 15.87
C LEU A 9 -10.63 6.76 16.03
N TYR A 10 -10.25 6.16 14.90
CA TYR A 10 -9.24 5.11 14.82
C TYR A 10 -7.96 5.76 14.27
N CYS A 11 -7.02 6.04 15.14
CA CYS A 11 -5.83 6.80 14.83
C CYS A 11 -4.59 5.91 14.83
N VAL A 12 -3.79 6.00 13.77
CA VAL A 12 -2.55 5.23 13.63
C VAL A 12 -1.37 6.18 13.59
N THR A 13 -0.40 5.99 14.48
CA THR A 13 0.90 6.67 14.43
C THR A 13 1.99 5.67 14.16
N SER A 14 2.64 5.73 12.99
CA SER A 14 3.73 4.84 12.61
C SER A 14 5.11 5.42 12.96
N PHE A 15 6.07 4.55 13.31
CA PHE A 15 7.45 4.89 13.66
C PHE A 15 8.44 3.87 13.12
N GLY A 16 9.73 4.20 13.21
CA GLY A 16 10.84 3.34 12.78
C GLY A 16 11.26 3.55 11.33
N GLU A 17 12.44 3.07 10.99
CA GLU A 17 13.10 3.22 9.68
C GLU A 17 13.44 1.86 9.08
N SER A 18 13.56 1.82 7.74
CA SER A 18 13.86 0.60 6.97
C SER A 18 15.11 -0.15 7.43
N HIS A 19 16.13 0.58 7.90
CA HIS A 19 17.42 0.04 8.37
C HIS A 19 17.69 0.40 9.85
N GLY A 20 16.66 0.84 10.58
CA GLY A 20 16.64 0.93 12.03
C GLY A 20 16.48 -0.45 12.69
N PRO A 21 16.51 -0.54 14.02
CA PRO A 21 16.37 -1.80 14.76
C PRO A 21 14.97 -2.42 14.61
N ALA A 22 13.95 -1.58 14.47
CA ALA A 22 12.55 -2.00 14.36
C ALA A 22 11.72 -0.90 13.70
N LEU A 23 10.52 -1.26 13.32
CA LEU A 23 9.43 -0.36 12.96
C LEU A 23 8.15 -0.82 13.68
N GLY A 24 7.15 0.05 13.72
CA GLY A 24 5.89 -0.30 14.35
C GLY A 24 4.87 0.82 14.24
N CYS A 25 3.79 0.64 14.95
CA CYS A 25 2.77 1.67 15.08
C CYS A 25 2.07 1.61 16.44
N ILE A 26 1.44 2.73 16.78
CA ILE A 26 0.48 2.82 17.87
C ILE A 26 -0.89 3.02 17.22
N VAL A 27 -1.83 2.16 17.58
CA VAL A 27 -3.25 2.27 17.21
C VAL A 27 -4.01 2.76 18.43
N ASP A 28 -4.64 3.92 18.30
CA ASP A 28 -5.51 4.49 19.32
C ASP A 28 -6.96 4.54 18.82
N GLY A 29 -7.93 4.42 19.73
CA GLY A 29 -9.35 4.44 19.41
C GLY A 29 -9.90 3.10 18.87
N CYS A 30 -9.16 1.99 19.02
CA CYS A 30 -9.72 0.66 18.80
C CYS A 30 -10.76 0.36 19.88
N PRO A 31 -12.02 0.01 19.54
CA PRO A 31 -13.04 -0.34 20.53
C PRO A 31 -12.60 -1.51 21.42
N PRO A 32 -12.99 -1.52 22.69
CA PRO A 32 -12.72 -2.66 23.58
C PRO A 32 -13.51 -3.90 23.18
N GLN A 33 -13.09 -5.07 23.71
CA GLN A 33 -13.73 -6.38 23.57
C GLN A 33 -13.58 -7.03 22.17
N LEU A 34 -12.82 -6.47 21.24
CA LEU A 34 -12.44 -7.15 20.02
C LEU A 34 -11.45 -8.27 20.39
N GLU A 35 -11.73 -9.52 20.01
CA GLU A 35 -10.77 -10.61 20.12
C GLU A 35 -9.56 -10.31 19.21
N LEU A 36 -8.37 -10.29 19.79
CA LEU A 36 -7.16 -9.91 19.05
C LEU A 36 -5.94 -10.64 19.59
N THR A 37 -5.23 -11.29 18.67
CA THR A 37 -3.95 -11.94 18.89
C THR A 37 -2.96 -11.54 17.82
N GLU A 38 -1.66 -11.80 18.04
CA GLU A 38 -0.64 -11.61 17.02
C GLU A 38 -0.95 -12.37 15.72
N SER A 39 -1.55 -13.55 15.80
CA SER A 39 -1.90 -14.35 14.61
C SER A 39 -2.95 -13.71 13.72
N ASP A 40 -3.84 -12.90 14.27
CA ASP A 40 -4.83 -12.14 13.48
C ASP A 40 -4.15 -11.10 12.59
N ILE A 41 -3.07 -10.48 13.10
CA ILE A 41 -2.29 -9.46 12.40
C ILE A 41 -1.26 -10.13 11.48
N GLN A 42 -0.62 -11.19 11.96
CA GLN A 42 0.47 -11.87 11.26
C GLN A 42 0.06 -12.40 9.89
N ARG A 43 -1.16 -12.90 9.74
CA ARG A 43 -1.70 -13.37 8.47
C ARG A 43 -1.61 -12.30 7.35
N ASP A 44 -1.87 -11.04 7.68
CA ASP A 44 -1.79 -9.94 6.71
C ASP A 44 -0.34 -9.51 6.48
N LEU A 45 0.48 -9.55 7.51
CA LEU A 45 1.92 -9.30 7.39
C LEU A 45 2.62 -10.38 6.57
N ASP A 46 2.25 -11.65 6.73
CA ASP A 46 2.76 -12.75 5.92
C ASP A 46 2.46 -12.57 4.43
N ARG A 47 1.27 -12.03 4.11
CA ARG A 47 0.91 -11.69 2.73
C ARG A 47 1.69 -10.48 2.18
N ARG A 48 2.12 -9.56 3.05
CA ARG A 48 2.87 -8.34 2.68
C ARG A 48 4.39 -8.54 2.67
N ARG A 49 4.96 -9.39 3.51
CA ARG A 49 6.40 -9.50 3.76
C ARG A 49 7.23 -9.62 2.48
N PRO A 50 8.48 -9.09 2.44
CA PRO A 50 9.35 -9.21 1.27
C PRO A 50 9.88 -10.64 1.10
N GLY A 51 10.29 -10.99 -0.13
CA GLY A 51 10.96 -12.26 -0.39
C GLY A 51 10.04 -13.48 -0.45
N GLN A 52 8.75 -13.31 -0.70
CA GLN A 52 7.77 -14.39 -0.78
C GLN A 52 7.92 -15.24 -2.05
N SER A 53 8.44 -14.66 -3.11
CA SER A 53 8.60 -15.33 -4.39
C SER A 53 9.95 -15.01 -5.05
N ARG A 54 10.32 -15.76 -6.08
CA ARG A 54 11.49 -15.47 -6.91
C ARG A 54 11.35 -14.17 -7.73
N TYR A 55 10.17 -13.57 -7.76
CA TYR A 55 9.86 -12.37 -8.56
C TYR A 55 9.96 -11.08 -7.76
N THR A 56 10.04 -11.18 -6.43
CA THR A 56 10.19 -10.05 -5.51
C THR A 56 11.63 -9.88 -5.05
N THR A 57 11.89 -8.90 -4.18
CA THR A 57 13.20 -8.64 -3.59
C THR A 57 13.77 -9.88 -2.88
N GLN A 58 15.11 -9.97 -2.83
CA GLN A 58 15.80 -11.03 -2.07
C GLN A 58 15.92 -10.71 -0.56
N ARG A 59 15.42 -9.56 -0.10
CA ARG A 59 15.36 -9.25 1.33
C ARG A 59 14.40 -10.22 2.00
N ARG A 60 14.81 -10.78 3.14
CA ARG A 60 14.02 -11.72 3.91
C ARG A 60 13.74 -11.14 5.29
N GLU A 61 12.48 -10.95 5.60
CA GLU A 61 12.02 -10.50 6.92
C GLU A 61 10.92 -11.46 7.37
N SER A 62 10.91 -11.81 8.63
CA SER A 62 9.81 -12.58 9.23
C SER A 62 8.56 -11.72 9.37
N ASP A 63 8.75 -10.40 9.52
CA ASP A 63 7.71 -9.43 9.86
C ASP A 63 6.87 -9.86 11.08
N THR A 64 7.51 -10.61 11.99
CA THR A 64 6.85 -11.06 13.22
C THR A 64 6.42 -9.86 14.06
N VAL A 65 5.11 -9.78 14.32
CA VAL A 65 4.54 -8.70 15.13
C VAL A 65 4.50 -9.07 16.60
N GLU A 66 4.85 -8.10 17.44
CA GLU A 66 4.69 -8.18 18.90
C GLU A 66 3.62 -7.16 19.32
N ILE A 67 2.61 -7.60 20.10
CA ILE A 67 1.64 -6.70 20.74
C ILE A 67 2.19 -6.34 22.13
N LEU A 68 2.52 -5.05 22.32
CA LEU A 68 3.15 -4.59 23.57
C LEU A 68 2.15 -4.00 24.57
N SER A 69 0.95 -3.61 24.11
CA SER A 69 -0.09 -3.03 24.97
C SER A 69 -1.46 -3.08 24.32
N GLY A 70 -2.51 -2.73 25.07
CA GLY A 70 -3.88 -2.57 24.58
C GLY A 70 -4.66 -3.86 24.42
N VAL A 71 -4.10 -5.01 24.80
CA VAL A 71 -4.76 -6.33 24.80
C VAL A 71 -4.58 -6.99 26.17
N PHE A 72 -5.65 -7.55 26.71
CA PHE A 72 -5.67 -8.31 27.94
C PHE A 72 -6.57 -9.55 27.77
N GLU A 73 -6.07 -10.72 28.13
CA GLU A 73 -6.75 -12.01 27.95
C GLU A 73 -7.32 -12.22 26.53
N GLY A 74 -6.54 -11.83 25.51
CA GLY A 74 -6.91 -11.97 24.11
C GLY A 74 -7.96 -10.99 23.60
N LYS A 75 -8.28 -9.91 24.33
CA LYS A 75 -9.26 -8.89 23.95
C LYS A 75 -8.69 -7.51 24.05
N THR A 76 -9.07 -6.62 23.14
CA THR A 76 -8.72 -5.21 23.20
C THR A 76 -9.35 -4.56 24.43
N THR A 77 -8.60 -3.64 25.07
CA THR A 77 -9.02 -2.98 26.31
C THR A 77 -9.58 -1.57 26.08
N GLY A 78 -9.46 -1.02 24.86
CA GLY A 78 -9.72 0.38 24.57
C GLY A 78 -8.53 1.31 24.83
N ALA A 79 -7.46 0.80 25.46
CA ALA A 79 -6.19 1.52 25.56
C ALA A 79 -5.42 1.44 24.23
N PRO A 80 -4.43 2.35 23.99
CA PRO A 80 -3.60 2.30 22.79
C PRO A 80 -2.90 0.95 22.61
N ILE A 81 -2.99 0.39 21.41
CA ILE A 81 -2.35 -0.87 21.02
C ILE A 81 -1.01 -0.52 20.38
N ALA A 82 0.09 -0.89 21.02
CA ALA A 82 1.44 -0.71 20.48
C ALA A 82 1.89 -2.01 19.80
N LEU A 83 2.28 -1.89 18.52
CA LEU A 83 2.76 -2.97 17.67
C LEU A 83 4.22 -2.73 17.30
N LEU A 84 5.06 -3.77 17.46
CA LEU A 84 6.48 -3.74 17.13
C LEU A 84 6.82 -4.85 16.13
N ILE A 85 7.63 -4.52 15.12
CA ILE A 85 8.15 -5.46 14.11
C ILE A 85 9.66 -5.22 14.02
N ARG A 86 10.47 -6.24 14.32
CA ARG A 86 11.93 -6.13 14.27
C ARG A 86 12.44 -6.24 12.83
N ASN A 87 13.53 -5.51 12.52
CA ASN A 87 14.24 -5.66 11.28
C ASN A 87 15.35 -6.70 11.44
N GLU A 88 15.40 -7.71 10.56
CA GLU A 88 16.32 -8.84 10.65
C GLU A 88 17.38 -8.86 9.54
N ASP A 89 17.01 -8.53 8.29
CA ASP A 89 17.90 -8.61 7.11
C ASP A 89 18.20 -7.22 6.51
N GLN A 90 18.64 -6.29 7.33
CA GLN A 90 19.11 -4.98 6.90
C GLN A 90 20.59 -5.04 6.45
N ARG A 91 20.93 -4.43 5.29
CA ARG A 91 22.29 -4.40 4.76
C ARG A 91 22.73 -2.97 4.47
N SER A 92 23.14 -2.26 5.50
CA SER A 92 23.53 -0.83 5.40
C SER A 92 24.73 -0.60 4.47
N ARG A 93 25.63 -1.58 4.31
CA ARG A 93 26.81 -1.49 3.42
C ARG A 93 26.47 -1.30 1.95
N ASP A 94 25.30 -1.77 1.50
CA ASP A 94 24.85 -1.66 0.09
C ASP A 94 24.60 -0.19 -0.33
N TYR A 95 24.55 0.74 0.63
CA TYR A 95 24.21 2.15 0.40
C TYR A 95 25.38 3.12 0.56
N GLU A 96 26.58 2.66 0.94
CA GLU A 96 27.74 3.55 1.15
C GLU A 96 28.14 4.33 -0.10
N LYS A 97 28.07 3.68 -1.28
CA LYS A 97 28.45 4.31 -2.56
C LYS A 97 27.52 5.47 -2.95
N ILE A 98 26.26 5.44 -2.52
CA ILE A 98 25.25 6.46 -2.85
C ILE A 98 25.04 7.47 -1.73
N LYS A 99 25.86 7.43 -0.68
CA LYS A 99 25.77 8.33 0.47
C LYS A 99 25.90 9.80 0.07
N ALA A 100 26.77 10.10 -0.90
CA ALA A 100 27.04 11.45 -1.37
C ALA A 100 26.19 11.87 -2.58
N GLN A 101 25.36 10.97 -3.13
CA GLN A 101 24.58 11.20 -4.35
C GLN A 101 23.09 11.15 -4.08
N PHE A 102 22.28 11.71 -4.99
CA PHE A 102 20.83 11.60 -4.95
C PHE A 102 20.36 10.57 -5.99
N ARG A 103 19.55 9.60 -5.59
CA ARG A 103 18.92 8.69 -6.53
C ARG A 103 17.81 9.40 -7.31
N PRO A 104 17.81 9.36 -8.66
CA PRO A 104 16.75 9.95 -9.48
C PRO A 104 15.38 9.33 -9.13
N GLY A 105 14.35 10.17 -9.04
CA GLY A 105 13.00 9.73 -8.72
C GLY A 105 12.79 9.18 -7.31
N HIS A 106 13.80 9.30 -6.43
CA HIS A 106 13.78 8.87 -5.04
C HIS A 106 13.63 10.07 -4.08
N ALA A 107 13.26 9.80 -2.81
CA ALA A 107 13.03 10.82 -1.79
C ALA A 107 14.33 11.44 -1.22
N ASP A 108 15.50 11.03 -1.64
CA ASP A 108 16.79 11.46 -1.10
C ASP A 108 16.94 12.98 -1.04
N TYR A 109 16.69 13.63 -2.18
CA TYR A 109 16.81 15.08 -2.33
C TYR A 109 15.80 15.83 -1.44
N THR A 110 14.54 15.43 -1.49
CA THR A 110 13.46 16.11 -0.77
C THR A 110 13.58 15.98 0.74
N TYR A 111 14.02 14.83 1.24
CA TYR A 111 14.28 14.62 2.67
C TYR A 111 15.44 15.46 3.15
N LEU A 112 16.56 15.50 2.40
CA LEU A 112 17.69 16.36 2.76
C LEU A 112 17.28 17.85 2.79
N LYS A 113 16.54 18.31 1.78
CA LYS A 113 16.10 19.71 1.70
C LYS A 113 15.12 20.09 2.81
N LYS A 114 14.26 19.16 3.20
CA LYS A 114 13.25 19.41 4.25
C LYS A 114 13.82 19.33 5.65
N TYR A 115 14.64 18.31 5.93
CA TYR A 115 15.08 17.99 7.29
C TYR A 115 16.54 18.34 7.57
N GLY A 116 17.32 18.76 6.55
CA GLY A 116 18.76 19.00 6.65
C GLY A 116 19.61 17.73 6.84
N LEU A 117 18.94 16.57 6.94
CA LEU A 117 19.50 15.26 7.17
C LEU A 117 18.69 14.21 6.41
N ARG A 118 19.35 13.17 5.92
CA ARG A 118 18.68 11.96 5.39
C ARG A 118 19.38 10.70 5.91
N ASP A 119 18.63 9.67 6.19
CA ASP A 119 19.17 8.32 6.30
C ASP A 119 19.34 7.75 4.89
N TYR A 120 20.58 7.64 4.42
CA TYR A 120 20.90 7.07 3.10
C TYR A 120 20.72 5.56 3.06
N ARG A 121 20.67 4.89 4.21
CA ARG A 121 20.50 3.45 4.36
C ARG A 121 19.04 3.08 4.07
N GLY A 122 18.76 2.57 2.87
CA GLY A 122 17.42 2.10 2.47
C GLY A 122 16.30 3.15 2.53
N SER A 123 16.64 4.45 2.68
CA SER A 123 15.70 5.59 2.64
C SER A 123 14.87 5.84 3.89
N GLY A 124 15.23 5.25 5.02
CA GLY A 124 14.55 5.52 6.29
C GLY A 124 13.03 5.34 6.21
N ARG A 125 12.29 6.41 6.52
CA ARG A 125 10.82 6.47 6.48
C ARG A 125 10.20 6.48 5.08
N ALA A 126 10.97 6.87 4.04
CA ALA A 126 10.46 6.88 2.66
C ALA A 126 10.47 5.49 2.00
N SER A 127 11.01 4.49 2.66
CA SER A 127 11.05 3.12 2.18
C SER A 127 9.66 2.46 2.21
N ALA A 128 9.38 1.59 1.21
CA ALA A 128 8.18 0.75 1.21
C ALA A 128 8.09 -0.16 2.46
N ARG A 129 9.18 -0.37 3.19
CA ARG A 129 9.20 -1.10 4.46
C ARG A 129 8.22 -0.53 5.51
N GLU A 130 7.97 0.78 5.46
CA GLU A 130 7.01 1.45 6.35
C GLU A 130 5.60 0.87 6.25
N THR A 131 5.24 0.32 5.08
CA THR A 131 3.91 -0.29 4.87
C THR A 131 3.64 -1.48 5.78
N ALA A 132 4.66 -2.13 6.38
CA ALA A 132 4.43 -3.19 7.36
C ALA A 132 3.67 -2.67 8.60
N ALA A 133 4.01 -1.48 9.09
CA ALA A 133 3.28 -0.85 10.19
C ALA A 133 1.81 -0.53 9.80
N ARG A 134 1.59 -0.09 8.54
CA ARG A 134 0.23 0.17 8.04
C ARG A 134 -0.59 -1.10 7.92
N VAL A 135 0.01 -2.18 7.43
CA VAL A 135 -0.66 -3.49 7.32
C VAL A 135 -1.01 -4.02 8.69
N ALA A 136 -0.10 -3.90 9.67
CA ALA A 136 -0.38 -4.32 11.04
C ALA A 136 -1.58 -3.57 11.66
N ALA A 137 -1.61 -2.24 11.53
CA ALA A 137 -2.75 -1.43 11.98
C ALA A 137 -4.02 -1.73 11.17
N GLY A 138 -3.89 -1.88 9.85
CA GLY A 138 -4.99 -2.20 8.95
C GLY A 138 -5.64 -3.56 9.21
N ALA A 139 -4.85 -4.56 9.67
CA ALA A 139 -5.36 -5.88 10.03
C ALA A 139 -6.36 -5.81 11.19
N ILE A 140 -6.07 -5.00 12.22
CA ILE A 140 -6.99 -4.75 13.34
C ILE A 140 -8.28 -4.07 12.85
N ALA A 141 -8.14 -3.01 12.05
CA ALA A 141 -9.30 -2.30 11.51
C ALA A 141 -10.16 -3.20 10.61
N ARG A 142 -9.53 -4.02 9.75
CA ARG A 142 -10.22 -4.95 8.87
C ARG A 142 -10.98 -6.02 9.66
N LYS A 143 -10.38 -6.56 10.72
CA LYS A 143 -11.03 -7.53 11.62
C LYS A 143 -12.26 -6.89 12.29
N TYR A 144 -12.10 -5.69 12.84
CA TYR A 144 -13.20 -4.94 13.45
C TYR A 144 -14.35 -4.70 12.46
N LEU A 145 -14.07 -4.24 11.26
CA LEU A 145 -15.08 -3.98 10.23
C LEU A 145 -15.81 -5.26 9.79
N LEU A 146 -15.08 -6.38 9.67
CA LEU A 146 -15.66 -7.66 9.31
C LEU A 146 -16.60 -8.18 10.41
N GLU A 147 -16.16 -8.17 11.67
CA GLU A 147 -16.91 -8.77 12.79
C GLU A 147 -18.10 -7.90 13.23
N ASN A 148 -17.96 -6.57 13.19
CA ASN A 148 -19.00 -5.66 13.68
C ASN A 148 -19.95 -5.15 12.60
N SER A 149 -19.54 -5.16 11.34
CA SER A 149 -20.34 -4.57 10.25
C SER A 149 -20.48 -5.49 9.04
N GLY A 150 -19.82 -6.65 9.04
CA GLY A 150 -19.82 -7.56 7.89
C GLY A 150 -19.06 -7.03 6.66
N ILE A 151 -18.39 -5.88 6.79
CA ILE A 151 -17.64 -5.27 5.69
C ILE A 151 -16.41 -6.12 5.37
N ARG A 152 -16.31 -6.56 4.11
CA ARG A 152 -15.19 -7.37 3.63
C ARG A 152 -14.34 -6.57 2.66
N ILE A 153 -13.05 -6.36 2.99
CA ILE A 153 -12.08 -5.65 2.14
C ILE A 153 -11.15 -6.67 1.49
N ARG A 154 -11.01 -6.58 0.15
CA ARG A 154 -10.13 -7.43 -0.66
C ARG A 154 -9.34 -6.56 -1.63
N GLY A 155 -8.14 -7.01 -2.01
CA GLY A 155 -7.32 -6.33 -3.00
C GLY A 155 -6.54 -7.32 -3.85
N CYS A 156 -6.27 -6.92 -5.10
CA CYS A 156 -5.49 -7.70 -6.06
C CYS A 156 -4.65 -6.77 -6.95
N LEU A 157 -3.58 -7.31 -7.50
CA LEU A 157 -2.82 -6.67 -8.57
C LEU A 157 -3.61 -6.82 -9.88
N SER A 158 -4.18 -5.74 -10.40
CA SER A 158 -5.06 -5.78 -11.58
C SER A 158 -4.37 -5.42 -12.89
N GLN A 159 -3.20 -4.79 -12.80
CA GLN A 159 -2.40 -4.47 -13.98
C GLN A 159 -0.91 -4.38 -13.62
N ILE A 160 -0.06 -4.85 -14.51
CA ILE A 160 1.39 -4.69 -14.45
C ILE A 160 1.92 -4.29 -15.83
N GLY A 161 2.49 -3.09 -15.93
CA GLY A 161 2.83 -2.50 -17.21
C GLY A 161 1.61 -2.42 -18.12
N THR A 162 1.67 -3.09 -19.27
CA THR A 162 0.56 -3.17 -20.25
C THR A 162 -0.34 -4.39 -20.08
N ILE A 163 -0.01 -5.30 -19.16
CA ILE A 163 -0.79 -6.53 -18.93
C ILE A 163 -1.89 -6.21 -17.91
N CYS A 164 -3.13 -6.19 -18.37
CA CYS A 164 -4.32 -5.98 -17.54
C CYS A 164 -5.06 -7.30 -17.33
N ALA A 165 -5.72 -7.44 -16.17
CA ALA A 165 -6.68 -8.50 -15.93
C ALA A 165 -7.92 -8.28 -16.80
N ASP A 166 -8.34 -9.30 -17.52
CA ASP A 166 -9.61 -9.31 -18.27
C ASP A 166 -10.74 -9.84 -17.39
N GLU A 167 -10.41 -10.71 -16.42
CA GLU A 167 -11.33 -11.35 -15.49
C GLU A 167 -10.88 -11.21 -14.04
N TYR A 168 -11.85 -11.19 -13.12
CA TYR A 168 -11.58 -11.11 -11.66
C TYR A 168 -12.08 -12.37 -10.96
N GLN A 169 -11.18 -13.34 -10.80
CA GLN A 169 -11.40 -14.56 -10.03
C GLN A 169 -10.72 -14.40 -8.66
N TRP A 170 -11.50 -14.04 -7.64
CA TRP A 170 -10.96 -13.71 -6.31
C TRP A 170 -10.36 -14.88 -5.55
N ASP A 171 -10.80 -16.08 -5.82
CA ASP A 171 -10.32 -17.34 -5.22
C ASP A 171 -8.91 -17.74 -5.69
N VAL A 172 -8.48 -17.24 -6.84
CA VAL A 172 -7.13 -17.51 -7.35
C VAL A 172 -6.09 -16.45 -6.97
N VAL A 173 -6.51 -15.31 -6.41
CA VAL A 173 -5.61 -14.19 -6.08
C VAL A 173 -4.48 -14.63 -5.16
N ASP A 174 -4.77 -15.35 -4.09
CA ASP A 174 -3.77 -15.81 -3.13
C ASP A 174 -3.02 -17.09 -3.58
N SER A 175 -3.39 -17.68 -4.73
CA SER A 175 -2.79 -18.92 -5.24
C SER A 175 -1.66 -18.70 -6.24
N ASN A 176 -1.37 -17.46 -6.65
CA ASN A 176 -0.29 -17.15 -7.56
C ASN A 176 0.66 -16.07 -6.99
N PRO A 177 1.92 -16.04 -7.44
CA PRO A 177 2.95 -15.19 -6.83
C PRO A 177 2.80 -13.69 -7.10
N PHE A 178 1.80 -13.29 -7.85
CA PHE A 178 1.54 -11.89 -8.22
C PHE A 178 0.26 -11.35 -7.60
N PHE A 179 -0.50 -12.15 -6.85
CA PHE A 179 -1.83 -11.77 -6.37
C PHE A 179 -2.74 -11.26 -7.51
N PHE A 180 -2.60 -11.86 -8.69
CA PHE A 180 -3.29 -11.44 -9.91
C PHE A 180 -4.60 -12.21 -10.08
N PRO A 181 -5.74 -11.55 -10.40
CA PRO A 181 -7.05 -12.18 -10.40
C PRO A 181 -7.36 -12.98 -11.68
N ASP A 182 -6.51 -12.86 -12.73
CA ASP A 182 -6.69 -13.53 -14.01
C ASP A 182 -5.58 -14.58 -14.22
N PRO A 183 -5.88 -15.87 -14.03
CA PRO A 183 -4.87 -16.92 -14.14
C PRO A 183 -4.30 -17.06 -15.56
N ASN A 184 -5.04 -16.64 -16.61
CA ASN A 184 -4.60 -16.72 -17.99
C ASN A 184 -3.45 -15.75 -18.31
N LYS A 185 -3.28 -14.71 -17.51
CA LYS A 185 -2.23 -13.68 -17.70
C LYS A 185 -0.97 -13.93 -16.86
N VAL A 186 -1.00 -14.83 -15.88
CA VAL A 186 0.12 -15.09 -14.96
C VAL A 186 1.40 -15.44 -15.70
N GLY A 187 1.34 -16.30 -16.73
CA GLY A 187 2.51 -16.67 -17.54
C GLY A 187 3.14 -15.48 -18.28
N ALA A 188 2.32 -14.56 -18.81
CA ALA A 188 2.81 -13.35 -19.46
C ALA A 188 3.50 -12.39 -18.46
N ILE A 189 2.96 -12.29 -17.24
CA ILE A 189 3.57 -11.50 -16.16
C ILE A 189 4.93 -12.10 -15.77
N GLU A 190 5.04 -13.43 -15.67
CA GLU A 190 6.33 -14.08 -15.38
C GLU A 190 7.39 -13.76 -16.43
N VAL A 191 7.03 -13.78 -17.71
CA VAL A 191 7.94 -13.42 -18.80
C VAL A 191 8.38 -11.96 -18.68
N LEU A 192 7.45 -11.04 -18.43
CA LEU A 192 7.72 -9.61 -18.28
C LEU A 192 8.68 -9.36 -17.11
N ILE A 193 8.38 -9.90 -15.91
CA ILE A 193 9.20 -9.68 -14.71
C ILE A 193 10.61 -10.26 -14.89
N ASN A 194 10.73 -11.44 -15.51
CA ASN A 194 12.05 -12.03 -15.78
C ASN A 194 12.85 -11.19 -16.78
N SER A 195 12.21 -10.59 -17.78
CA SER A 195 12.89 -9.68 -18.73
C SER A 195 13.38 -8.41 -18.04
N LEU A 196 12.58 -7.79 -17.19
CA LEU A 196 12.94 -6.60 -16.41
C LEU A 196 14.12 -6.89 -15.46
N ARG A 197 14.10 -8.03 -14.77
CA ARG A 197 15.23 -8.42 -13.91
C ARG A 197 16.53 -8.60 -14.68
N LYS A 198 16.48 -9.18 -15.89
CA LYS A 198 17.67 -9.31 -16.75
C LYS A 198 18.16 -7.95 -17.25
N ALA A 199 17.24 -7.03 -17.52
CA ALA A 199 17.57 -5.66 -17.96
C ALA A 199 18.03 -4.76 -16.81
N GLY A 200 17.83 -5.15 -15.55
CA GLY A 200 18.08 -4.30 -14.38
C GLY A 200 17.11 -3.13 -14.26
N ASP A 201 15.89 -3.28 -14.81
CA ASP A 201 14.85 -2.25 -14.89
C ASP A 201 13.61 -2.59 -14.02
N SER A 202 12.63 -1.71 -14.01
CA SER A 202 11.41 -1.82 -13.22
C SER A 202 10.18 -1.36 -13.99
N ILE A 203 9.00 -1.72 -13.49
CA ILE A 203 7.71 -1.34 -14.08
C ILE A 203 6.69 -0.98 -13.00
N GLY A 204 5.71 -0.17 -13.37
CA GLY A 204 4.59 0.20 -12.52
C GLY A 204 3.47 -0.84 -12.53
N ALA A 205 2.52 -0.65 -11.60
CA ALA A 205 1.39 -1.53 -11.42
C ALA A 205 0.11 -0.78 -11.03
N ARG A 206 -1.04 -1.43 -11.20
CA ARG A 206 -2.32 -1.03 -10.61
C ARG A 206 -2.79 -2.10 -9.64
N VAL A 207 -3.19 -1.66 -8.47
CA VAL A 207 -3.85 -2.51 -7.47
C VAL A 207 -5.29 -2.04 -7.33
N ASP A 208 -6.23 -2.96 -7.44
CA ASP A 208 -7.63 -2.71 -7.19
C ASP A 208 -8.01 -3.21 -5.79
N VAL A 209 -8.74 -2.38 -5.07
CA VAL A 209 -9.26 -2.67 -3.73
C VAL A 209 -10.77 -2.52 -3.77
N ILE A 210 -11.47 -3.52 -3.26
CA ILE A 210 -12.92 -3.48 -3.11
C ILE A 210 -13.32 -3.69 -1.66
N ALA A 211 -14.40 -3.01 -1.25
CA ALA A 211 -15.07 -3.27 0.01
C ALA A 211 -16.53 -3.66 -0.26
N ASP A 212 -16.89 -4.88 0.15
CA ASP A 212 -18.23 -5.41 0.05
C ASP A 212 -19.02 -5.14 1.34
N ASN A 213 -20.34 -5.12 1.25
CA ASN A 213 -21.29 -4.95 2.36
C ASN A 213 -21.11 -3.62 3.12
N VAL A 214 -20.67 -2.59 2.44
CA VAL A 214 -20.55 -1.26 3.03
C VAL A 214 -21.95 -0.67 3.17
N PRO A 215 -22.40 -0.28 4.39
CA PRO A 215 -23.72 0.33 4.56
C PRO A 215 -23.77 1.71 3.88
N ALA A 216 -24.93 2.13 3.44
CA ALA A 216 -25.14 3.50 3.00
C ALA A 216 -25.03 4.46 4.19
N GLY A 217 -24.49 5.67 3.95
CA GLY A 217 -24.47 6.73 4.95
C GLY A 217 -23.13 7.00 5.63
N LEU A 218 -22.02 6.36 5.20
CA LEU A 218 -20.67 6.64 5.71
C LEU A 218 -20.03 7.78 4.90
N GLY A 219 -19.42 8.74 5.60
CA GLY A 219 -18.75 9.89 5.03
C GLY A 219 -19.30 11.21 5.59
N GLU A 220 -18.45 12.24 5.65
CA GLU A 220 -18.77 13.53 6.27
C GLU A 220 -18.51 14.69 5.28
N PRO A 221 -19.44 14.99 4.35
CA PRO A 221 -19.28 16.16 3.50
C PRO A 221 -19.22 17.45 4.36
N VAL A 222 -18.54 18.51 3.93
CA VAL A 222 -18.05 18.74 2.58
C VAL A 222 -16.60 18.26 2.41
N PHE A 223 -15.72 18.39 3.39
CA PHE A 223 -14.28 18.17 3.25
C PHE A 223 -13.84 16.74 3.63
N ASP A 224 -14.58 16.08 4.52
CA ASP A 224 -14.30 14.70 4.95
C ASP A 224 -15.19 13.69 4.21
N ARG A 225 -15.32 13.91 2.93
CA ARG A 225 -16.00 12.98 2.01
C ARG A 225 -15.27 11.64 2.04
N LEU A 226 -16.03 10.55 1.98
CA LEU A 226 -15.47 9.20 2.03
C LEU A 226 -14.45 8.95 0.90
N ASP A 227 -14.74 9.37 -0.32
CA ASP A 227 -13.82 9.29 -1.46
C ASP A 227 -12.54 10.11 -1.25
N ALA A 228 -12.64 11.30 -0.65
CA ALA A 228 -11.50 12.15 -0.32
C ALA A 228 -10.60 11.52 0.76
N ASP A 229 -11.19 10.97 1.82
CA ASP A 229 -10.43 10.30 2.90
C ASP A 229 -9.76 9.02 2.40
N ILE A 230 -10.46 8.23 1.56
CA ILE A 230 -9.88 7.06 0.90
C ILE A 230 -8.71 7.49 0.00
N ALA A 231 -8.89 8.48 -0.85
CA ALA A 231 -7.83 8.98 -1.74
C ALA A 231 -6.62 9.49 -0.94
N ARG A 232 -6.83 10.24 0.14
CA ARG A 232 -5.77 10.70 1.05
C ARG A 232 -4.99 9.54 1.67
N ALA A 233 -5.68 8.49 2.12
CA ALA A 233 -5.05 7.29 2.66
C ALA A 233 -4.21 6.59 1.60
N MET A 234 -4.78 6.35 0.41
CA MET A 234 -4.12 5.62 -0.68
C MET A 234 -2.91 6.37 -1.25
N VAL A 235 -3.01 7.68 -1.52
CA VAL A 235 -1.87 8.48 -2.01
C VAL A 235 -0.74 8.57 -1.00
N SER A 236 -1.02 8.39 0.30
CA SER A 236 0.01 8.37 1.34
C SER A 236 0.86 7.10 1.34
N ILE A 237 0.46 6.04 0.64
CA ILE A 237 1.24 4.79 0.50
C ILE A 237 2.45 5.05 -0.40
N ASN A 238 3.59 4.50 -0.02
CA ASN A 238 4.83 4.63 -0.78
C ASN A 238 4.63 4.16 -2.24
N ALA A 239 5.22 4.90 -3.18
CA ALA A 239 5.13 4.69 -4.63
C ALA A 239 3.76 4.95 -5.28
N VAL A 240 2.68 5.16 -4.56
CA VAL A 240 1.39 5.53 -5.16
C VAL A 240 1.48 6.92 -5.81
N LYS A 241 0.94 7.04 -7.02
CA LYS A 241 0.92 8.26 -7.84
C LYS A 241 -0.46 8.62 -8.38
N GLY A 242 -1.40 7.71 -8.31
CA GLY A 242 -2.78 7.94 -8.73
C GLY A 242 -3.75 7.12 -7.92
N VAL A 243 -4.96 7.64 -7.77
CA VAL A 243 -6.10 6.97 -7.14
C VAL A 243 -7.32 7.24 -8.00
N GLU A 244 -8.10 6.21 -8.25
CA GLU A 244 -9.37 6.26 -8.95
C GLU A 244 -10.46 5.66 -8.07
N ILE A 245 -11.64 6.28 -8.09
CA ILE A 245 -12.85 5.81 -7.42
C ILE A 245 -13.87 5.48 -8.51
N GLY A 246 -14.41 4.25 -8.50
CA GLY A 246 -15.36 3.79 -9.50
C GLY A 246 -14.77 3.79 -10.92
N ALA A 247 -15.41 4.50 -11.84
CA ALA A 247 -14.95 4.66 -13.23
C ALA A 247 -13.67 5.48 -13.34
N GLY A 248 -13.29 6.24 -12.28
CA GLY A 248 -12.06 7.01 -12.28
C GLY A 248 -11.94 7.94 -13.49
N PHE A 249 -10.78 7.95 -14.16
CA PHE A 249 -10.54 8.79 -15.34
C PHE A 249 -11.34 8.36 -16.57
N GLU A 250 -11.88 7.16 -16.64
CA GLU A 250 -12.75 6.75 -17.76
C GLU A 250 -14.05 7.57 -17.81
N CYS A 251 -14.48 8.16 -16.70
CA CYS A 251 -15.67 9.02 -16.66
C CYS A 251 -15.63 10.19 -17.65
N ILE A 252 -14.44 10.67 -18.03
CA ILE A 252 -14.29 11.79 -18.98
C ILE A 252 -14.71 11.42 -20.41
N THR A 253 -14.72 10.14 -20.75
CA THR A 253 -15.12 9.64 -22.07
C THR A 253 -16.59 9.23 -22.10
N GLN A 254 -17.25 9.15 -20.95
CA GLN A 254 -18.65 8.74 -20.80
C GLN A 254 -19.59 9.94 -20.91
N ARG A 255 -20.70 9.75 -21.57
CA ARG A 255 -21.82 10.72 -21.52
C ARG A 255 -22.52 10.59 -20.17
N GLY A 256 -23.18 11.64 -19.67
CA GLY A 256 -23.92 11.61 -18.42
C GLY A 256 -24.98 10.48 -18.36
N SER A 257 -25.62 10.17 -19.49
CA SER A 257 -26.55 9.03 -19.59
C SER A 257 -25.91 7.65 -19.45
N GLN A 258 -24.60 7.53 -19.70
CA GLN A 258 -23.81 6.31 -19.56
C GLN A 258 -23.20 6.21 -18.15
N HIS A 259 -22.79 7.37 -17.60
CA HIS A 259 -22.11 7.44 -16.30
C HIS A 259 -23.05 7.33 -15.11
N ARG A 260 -24.28 7.85 -15.20
CA ARG A 260 -25.24 7.83 -14.09
C ARG A 260 -25.60 6.40 -13.69
N ASP A 261 -25.49 6.11 -12.40
CA ASP A 261 -25.91 4.83 -11.83
C ASP A 261 -27.43 4.87 -11.59
N GLU A 262 -28.21 4.34 -12.53
CA GLU A 262 -29.66 4.33 -12.45
C GLU A 262 -30.15 3.43 -11.31
N MET A 263 -31.27 3.80 -10.70
CA MET A 263 -31.87 3.08 -9.57
C MET A 263 -33.17 2.39 -9.98
N THR A 264 -33.37 1.22 -9.43
CA THR A 264 -34.64 0.46 -9.48
C THR A 264 -35.08 0.11 -8.05
N PRO A 265 -36.28 -0.40 -7.88
CA PRO A 265 -36.70 -0.95 -6.57
C PRO A 265 -35.78 -2.09 -6.06
N LEU A 266 -34.99 -2.71 -6.93
CA LEU A 266 -34.05 -3.78 -6.60
C LEU A 266 -32.60 -3.28 -6.35
N GLY A 267 -32.36 -1.98 -6.45
CA GLY A 267 -31.04 -1.36 -6.25
C GLY A 267 -30.51 -0.66 -7.50
N PHE A 268 -29.22 -0.36 -7.49
CA PHE A 268 -28.53 0.32 -8.58
C PHE A 268 -28.24 -0.63 -9.76
N LEU A 269 -28.34 -0.10 -10.99
CA LEU A 269 -28.02 -0.84 -12.23
C LEU A 269 -26.56 -0.72 -12.63
N GLY A 270 -25.83 0.24 -12.09
CA GLY A 270 -24.40 0.49 -12.34
C GLY A 270 -23.69 0.87 -11.07
N ASN A 271 -22.36 1.00 -11.13
CA ASN A 271 -21.52 1.47 -10.03
C ASN A 271 -20.33 2.29 -10.57
N ASN A 272 -20.60 3.21 -11.48
CA ASN A 272 -19.61 4.13 -12.02
C ASN A 272 -19.07 5.08 -10.95
N ALA A 273 -19.92 5.44 -9.98
CA ALA A 273 -19.53 6.27 -8.83
C ALA A 273 -18.64 5.51 -7.81
N GLY A 274 -18.45 4.19 -7.98
CA GLY A 274 -17.60 3.38 -7.10
C GLY A 274 -18.09 3.28 -5.66
N GLY A 275 -19.44 3.34 -5.46
CA GLY A 275 -20.07 3.19 -4.16
C GLY A 275 -20.14 4.49 -3.33
N VAL A 276 -19.74 5.65 -3.90
CA VAL A 276 -19.77 6.94 -3.19
C VAL A 276 -20.52 7.97 -4.00
N LEU A 277 -21.58 8.54 -3.44
CA LEU A 277 -22.37 9.61 -4.03
C LEU A 277 -22.37 10.82 -3.09
N GLY A 278 -21.99 11.98 -3.60
CA GLY A 278 -21.91 13.21 -2.79
C GLY A 278 -20.93 13.14 -1.60
N GLY A 279 -19.97 12.20 -1.64
CA GLY A 279 -19.03 11.98 -0.54
C GLY A 279 -19.52 11.00 0.54
N ILE A 280 -20.65 10.34 0.29
CA ILE A 280 -21.30 9.41 1.23
C ILE A 280 -21.44 8.05 0.56
N SER A 281 -21.22 6.95 1.30
CA SER A 281 -21.42 5.59 0.78
C SER A 281 -22.87 5.35 0.37
N SER A 282 -23.05 4.74 -0.80
CA SER A 282 -24.38 4.47 -1.39
C SER A 282 -25.00 3.12 -0.96
N GLY A 283 -24.25 2.29 -0.23
CA GLY A 283 -24.63 0.91 0.04
C GLY A 283 -24.15 -0.09 -1.02
N GLN A 284 -23.52 0.39 -2.10
CA GLN A 284 -22.88 -0.43 -3.11
C GLN A 284 -21.46 -0.79 -2.71
N GLN A 285 -20.85 -1.72 -3.46
CA GLN A 285 -19.44 -2.03 -3.32
C GLN A 285 -18.58 -0.77 -3.51
N LEU A 286 -17.67 -0.47 -2.59
CA LEU A 286 -16.64 0.54 -2.82
C LEU A 286 -15.58 -0.04 -3.75
N LYS A 287 -15.25 0.72 -4.82
CA LYS A 287 -14.23 0.33 -5.79
C LYS A 287 -13.16 1.41 -5.89
N VAL A 288 -11.93 1.06 -5.57
CA VAL A 288 -10.77 1.94 -5.56
C VAL A 288 -9.64 1.31 -6.34
N SER A 289 -9.01 2.07 -7.23
CA SER A 289 -7.80 1.65 -7.94
C SER A 289 -6.64 2.57 -7.60
N VAL A 290 -5.45 2.01 -7.39
CA VAL A 290 -4.23 2.77 -7.11
C VAL A 290 -3.14 2.47 -8.13
N ALA A 291 -2.51 3.52 -8.66
CA ALA A 291 -1.38 3.41 -9.56
C ALA A 291 -0.06 3.55 -8.79
N LEU A 292 0.79 2.54 -8.88
CA LEU A 292 2.13 2.53 -8.30
C LEU A 292 3.16 2.81 -9.39
N LYS A 293 4.06 3.77 -9.13
CA LYS A 293 5.16 4.07 -10.05
C LYS A 293 6.19 2.94 -10.08
N PRO A 294 6.99 2.82 -11.16
CA PRO A 294 8.15 1.94 -11.17
C PRO A 294 9.11 2.24 -10.02
N THR A 295 9.82 1.22 -9.54
CA THR A 295 10.91 1.37 -8.58
C THR A 295 11.99 2.28 -9.17
N SER A 296 12.39 3.33 -8.46
CA SER A 296 13.38 4.28 -8.95
C SER A 296 14.85 3.84 -8.75
N SER A 297 15.05 2.85 -7.88
CA SER A 297 16.37 2.26 -7.64
C SER A 297 16.56 1.09 -8.59
N ILE A 298 17.24 1.34 -9.72
CA ILE A 298 17.46 0.37 -10.80
C ILE A 298 18.96 0.25 -11.13
N GLN A 299 19.34 -0.78 -11.88
CA GLN A 299 20.74 -1.03 -12.26
C GLN A 299 21.14 -0.30 -13.55
N ILE A 300 20.20 0.36 -14.21
CA ILE A 300 20.48 1.19 -15.38
C ILE A 300 21.13 2.50 -14.91
N PRO A 301 22.29 2.90 -15.49
CA PRO A 301 22.93 4.16 -15.17
C PRO A 301 22.02 5.36 -15.38
N GLY A 302 21.98 6.26 -14.41
CA GLY A 302 21.14 7.47 -14.47
C GLY A 302 21.92 8.72 -14.09
N ARG A 303 21.59 9.86 -14.73
CA ARG A 303 22.19 11.16 -14.41
C ARG A 303 21.66 11.65 -13.06
N THR A 304 22.57 12.19 -12.25
CA THR A 304 22.25 12.78 -10.96
C THR A 304 23.21 13.91 -10.62
N VAL A 305 23.11 14.42 -9.40
CA VAL A 305 24.08 15.32 -8.79
C VAL A 305 24.48 14.79 -7.41
N ASN A 306 25.69 15.14 -6.97
CA ASN A 306 26.15 14.90 -5.62
C ASN A 306 25.64 15.96 -4.63
N LEU A 307 26.03 15.86 -3.36
CA LEU A 307 25.63 16.81 -2.32
C LEU A 307 26.14 18.24 -2.55
N ALA A 308 27.21 18.42 -3.34
CA ALA A 308 27.75 19.71 -3.73
C ALA A 308 27.03 20.32 -4.95
N GLY A 309 26.14 19.55 -5.62
CA GLY A 309 25.42 19.97 -6.82
C GLY A 309 26.19 19.69 -8.12
N GLU A 310 27.26 18.93 -8.08
CA GLU A 310 28.07 18.58 -9.25
C GLU A 310 27.44 17.41 -10.00
N PRO A 311 27.45 17.44 -11.35
CA PRO A 311 26.91 16.34 -12.16
C PRO A 311 27.63 15.02 -11.93
N GLU A 312 26.87 13.96 -11.75
CA GLU A 312 27.38 12.59 -11.61
C GLU A 312 26.46 11.58 -12.30
N GLU A 313 26.92 10.34 -12.37
CA GLU A 313 26.14 9.18 -12.77
C GLU A 313 25.96 8.24 -11.58
N VAL A 314 24.76 7.69 -11.42
CA VAL A 314 24.46 6.74 -10.36
C VAL A 314 23.91 5.45 -10.93
N VAL A 315 24.39 4.34 -10.40
CA VAL A 315 23.83 2.98 -10.57
C VAL A 315 23.45 2.48 -9.18
N THR A 316 22.20 2.13 -9.01
CA THR A 316 21.77 1.60 -7.71
C THR A 316 21.95 0.07 -7.71
N THR A 317 22.99 -0.37 -7.02
CA THR A 317 23.24 -1.79 -6.78
C THR A 317 22.58 -2.19 -5.47
N GLY A 318 21.65 -3.14 -5.50
CA GLY A 318 20.93 -3.57 -4.30
C GLY A 318 19.82 -4.54 -4.64
N ARG A 319 19.09 -4.93 -3.59
CA ARG A 319 17.96 -5.87 -3.69
C ARG A 319 16.67 -5.09 -3.89
N HIS A 320 16.35 -4.76 -5.13
CA HIS A 320 15.15 -3.99 -5.47
C HIS A 320 14.10 -4.86 -6.16
N ASP A 321 12.84 -4.51 -5.95
CA ASP A 321 11.73 -5.15 -6.64
C ASP A 321 11.65 -4.63 -8.07
N PRO A 322 11.51 -5.51 -9.09
CA PRO A 322 11.22 -5.09 -10.46
C PRO A 322 9.85 -4.44 -10.58
N CYS A 323 8.95 -4.74 -9.64
CA CYS A 323 7.67 -4.08 -9.50
C CYS A 323 7.27 -4.02 -8.03
N VAL A 324 7.06 -2.83 -7.50
CA VAL A 324 6.69 -2.63 -6.09
C VAL A 324 5.23 -2.98 -5.78
N GLY A 325 4.43 -3.25 -6.81
CA GLY A 325 3.03 -3.64 -6.66
C GLY A 325 2.80 -5.14 -6.41
N ILE A 326 3.87 -5.95 -6.46
CA ILE A 326 3.83 -7.40 -6.22
C ILE A 326 4.05 -7.69 -4.75
#